data_2ce7c0503ac2b73432dced794a203c3f
#
_entry.id   2ce7c0503ac2b73432dced794a203c3f
#
_cell.length_a   1.000
_cell.length_b   1.000
_cell.length_c   1.000
_cell.angle_alpha   90.00
_cell.angle_beta   90.00
_cell.angle_gamma   90.00
#
_symmetry.space_group_name_H-M   'P 1'
#
loop_
_entity.id
_entity.type
_entity.pdbx_description
1 polymer ?
#
loop_
_entity_poly.entity_id
_entity_poly.type
_entity_poly.pdbx_seq_one_letter_code
_entity_poly.pdbx_strand_id
1 'polypeptide(L)'
;MDTIKESLTFDDVLLLPQYSNVLPSQTDISLELTKKIKLKVPFLSSAMDTVTESKMAIAIAKAGGIGIIHRNLDIKKQSKEIALVKKRKLLVGAAVGTTNDDIKRAKSLIDCGCDLIIIDTAHGHSTKVLNTLSKLKKIRGTAPICVGNIATGEAAKKLFDSGADIIKVGIGPGSICTTRMVAGIG
;
A
#
# COMPACT_ATOMS: atom_id res chain seq x y z
N MET A 1 20.98 24.03 -23.26
CA MET A 1 20.33 23.90 -21.93
C MET A 1 19.16 22.96 -22.14
N ASP A 2 19.18 21.82 -21.48
CA ASP A 2 18.04 20.91 -21.52
C ASP A 2 16.88 21.59 -20.83
N THR A 3 15.74 21.69 -21.50
CA THR A 3 14.52 22.24 -20.93
C THR A 3 14.03 21.31 -19.83
N ILE A 4 13.83 21.86 -18.63
CA ILE A 4 13.17 21.13 -17.54
C ILE A 4 11.78 20.75 -18.01
N LYS A 5 11.45 19.45 -17.98
CA LYS A 5 10.11 18.98 -18.32
C LYS A 5 9.12 19.43 -17.24
N GLU A 6 8.03 20.03 -17.67
CA GLU A 6 6.91 20.29 -16.77
C GLU A 6 6.29 18.98 -16.31
N SER A 7 6.03 18.87 -15.00
CA SER A 7 5.37 17.73 -14.39
C SER A 7 4.38 18.23 -13.34
N LEU A 8 3.15 17.72 -13.38
CA LEU A 8 2.06 18.15 -12.50
C LEU A 8 1.92 17.23 -11.28
N THR A 9 1.51 17.79 -10.18
CA THR A 9 1.04 17.02 -9.00
C THR A 9 -0.48 17.09 -8.88
N PHE A 10 -1.06 16.33 -7.98
CA PHE A 10 -2.52 16.40 -7.76
C PHE A 10 -2.96 17.75 -7.22
N ASP A 11 -2.07 18.54 -6.61
CA ASP A 11 -2.36 19.90 -6.15
C ASP A 11 -2.45 20.90 -7.31
N ASP A 12 -1.92 20.56 -8.48
CA ASP A 12 -1.90 21.43 -9.67
C ASP A 12 -3.11 21.22 -10.57
N VAL A 13 -3.91 20.17 -10.35
CA VAL A 13 -4.98 19.76 -11.28
C VAL A 13 -6.29 19.46 -10.57
N LEU A 14 -7.40 19.64 -11.32
CA LEU A 14 -8.74 19.23 -10.92
C LEU A 14 -9.35 18.34 -12.02
N LEU A 15 -10.33 17.53 -11.63
CA LEU A 15 -11.11 16.77 -12.61
C LEU A 15 -12.00 17.73 -13.43
N LEU A 16 -11.98 17.56 -14.74
CA LEU A 16 -12.91 18.27 -15.61
C LEU A 16 -14.32 17.69 -15.44
N PRO A 17 -15.33 18.52 -15.10
CA PRO A 17 -16.71 18.04 -14.98
C PRO A 17 -17.20 17.41 -16.28
N GLN A 18 -17.87 16.27 -16.17
CA GLN A 18 -18.48 15.56 -17.30
C GLN A 18 -19.97 15.41 -17.07
N TYR A 19 -20.72 15.17 -18.15
CA TYR A 19 -22.13 14.83 -18.03
C TYR A 19 -22.31 13.58 -17.16
N SER A 20 -23.29 13.62 -16.25
CA SER A 20 -23.65 12.48 -15.39
C SER A 20 -25.16 12.35 -15.31
N ASN A 21 -25.64 11.12 -15.38
CA ASN A 21 -27.03 10.74 -15.10
C ASN A 21 -27.15 9.97 -13.78
N VAL A 22 -26.09 9.93 -12.96
CA VAL A 22 -26.04 9.26 -11.67
C VAL A 22 -26.13 10.30 -10.55
N LEU A 23 -27.09 10.14 -9.66
CA LEU A 23 -27.19 10.98 -8.46
C LEU A 23 -26.12 10.58 -7.43
N PRO A 24 -25.61 11.51 -6.60
CA PRO A 24 -24.64 11.22 -5.56
C PRO A 24 -25.03 10.07 -4.63
N SER A 25 -26.32 9.95 -4.30
CA SER A 25 -26.86 8.86 -3.48
C SER A 25 -26.89 7.47 -4.15
N GLN A 26 -26.70 7.44 -5.46
CA GLN A 26 -26.66 6.21 -6.29
C GLN A 26 -25.24 5.79 -6.66
N THR A 27 -24.25 6.55 -6.20
CA THR A 27 -22.85 6.27 -6.53
C THR A 27 -22.37 5.03 -5.79
N ASP A 28 -21.85 4.05 -6.52
CA ASP A 28 -21.11 2.91 -5.96
C ASP A 28 -19.62 3.25 -5.94
N ILE A 29 -19.05 3.28 -4.72
CA ILE A 29 -17.63 3.51 -4.48
C ILE A 29 -16.88 2.25 -4.06
N SER A 30 -17.53 1.09 -4.18
CA SER A 30 -16.87 -0.18 -3.88
C SER A 30 -15.72 -0.44 -4.86
N LEU A 31 -14.69 -1.13 -4.37
CA LEU A 31 -13.50 -1.44 -5.14
C LEU A 31 -13.12 -2.91 -5.00
N GLU A 32 -12.97 -3.59 -6.11
CA GLU A 32 -12.27 -4.87 -6.16
C GLU A 32 -10.77 -4.60 -6.30
N LEU A 33 -10.08 -4.43 -5.15
CA LEU A 33 -8.64 -4.15 -5.11
C LEU A 33 -7.84 -5.32 -5.70
N THR A 34 -8.29 -6.54 -5.44
CA THR A 34 -7.85 -7.77 -6.10
C THR A 34 -9.03 -8.76 -6.10
N LYS A 35 -8.92 -9.87 -6.86
CA LYS A 35 -9.94 -10.95 -6.83
C LYS A 35 -10.29 -11.44 -5.41
N LYS A 36 -9.42 -11.19 -4.41
CA LYS A 36 -9.57 -11.64 -3.02
C LYS A 36 -9.94 -10.53 -2.05
N ILE A 37 -9.65 -9.29 -2.38
CA ILE A 37 -9.88 -8.14 -1.52
C ILE A 37 -10.88 -7.21 -2.19
N LYS A 38 -12.09 -7.20 -1.65
CA LYS A 38 -13.17 -6.28 -2.03
C LYS A 38 -13.38 -5.29 -0.90
N LEU A 39 -13.36 -4.02 -1.21
CA LEU A 39 -13.57 -2.92 -0.28
C LEU A 39 -14.92 -2.27 -0.57
N LYS A 40 -15.67 -1.92 0.48
CA LYS A 40 -16.92 -1.14 0.34
C LYS A 40 -16.63 0.33 0.10
N VAL A 41 -15.50 0.81 0.63
CA VAL A 41 -14.97 2.16 0.41
C VAL A 41 -13.50 2.05 0.00
N PRO A 42 -13.02 2.86 -0.97
CA PRO A 42 -11.66 2.71 -1.53
C PRO A 42 -10.59 3.38 -0.66
N PHE A 43 -10.59 3.08 0.65
CA PHE A 43 -9.64 3.67 1.59
C PHE A 43 -8.71 2.62 2.20
N LEU A 44 -7.41 2.92 2.17
CA LEU A 44 -6.38 2.18 2.87
C LEU A 44 -5.70 3.15 3.86
N SER A 45 -5.61 2.79 5.15
CA SER A 45 -4.86 3.63 6.09
C SER A 45 -3.36 3.45 5.93
N SER A 46 -2.60 4.54 6.11
CA SER A 46 -1.16 4.56 5.92
C SER A 46 -0.41 3.68 6.91
N ALA A 47 0.65 3.03 6.44
CA ALA A 47 1.53 2.19 7.24
C ALA A 47 2.55 3.05 8.03
N MET A 48 2.05 3.92 8.89
CA MET A 48 2.84 4.82 9.73
C MET A 48 2.59 4.51 11.21
N ASP A 49 3.63 4.62 12.03
CA ASP A 49 3.60 4.32 13.46
C ASP A 49 2.62 5.19 14.27
N THR A 50 2.39 6.42 13.83
CA THR A 50 1.40 7.34 14.42
C THR A 50 -0.01 7.18 13.85
N VAL A 51 -0.24 6.27 12.89
CA VAL A 51 -1.52 6.15 12.17
C VAL A 51 -2.14 4.78 12.34
N THR A 52 -1.46 3.71 11.98
CA THR A 52 -2.12 2.39 11.82
C THR A 52 -1.48 1.29 12.65
N GLU A 53 -2.12 1.01 13.76
CA GLU A 53 -2.04 -0.25 14.51
C GLU A 53 -3.43 -0.92 14.50
N SER A 54 -3.63 -1.98 15.28
CA SER A 54 -4.88 -2.76 15.28
C SER A 54 -6.14 -1.93 15.53
N LYS A 55 -6.06 -0.89 16.38
CA LYS A 55 -7.21 -0.02 16.68
C LYS A 55 -7.73 0.69 15.42
N MET A 56 -6.83 1.36 14.68
CA MET A 56 -7.16 2.03 13.42
C MET A 56 -7.53 1.00 12.34
N ALA A 57 -6.80 -0.10 12.22
CA ALA A 57 -7.09 -1.13 11.24
C ALA A 57 -8.49 -1.74 11.44
N ILE A 58 -8.93 -1.94 12.68
CA ILE A 58 -10.29 -2.39 13.01
C ILE A 58 -11.33 -1.32 12.62
N ALA A 59 -11.06 -0.05 12.92
CA ALA A 59 -12.00 1.03 12.63
C ALA A 59 -12.24 1.19 11.13
N ILE A 60 -11.15 1.26 10.33
CA ILE A 60 -11.26 1.44 8.88
C ILE A 60 -11.84 0.19 8.20
N ALA A 61 -11.50 -1.02 8.66
CA ALA A 61 -12.08 -2.25 8.11
C ALA A 61 -13.58 -2.37 8.41
N LYS A 62 -14.05 -1.91 9.56
CA LYS A 62 -15.49 -1.82 9.87
C LYS A 62 -16.21 -0.80 8.99
N ALA A 63 -15.53 0.29 8.60
CA ALA A 63 -16.05 1.26 7.64
C ALA A 63 -16.05 0.74 6.20
N GLY A 64 -15.43 -0.41 5.94
CA GLY A 64 -15.38 -1.04 4.61
C GLY A 64 -14.08 -0.86 3.83
N GLY A 65 -13.07 -0.23 4.42
CA GLY A 65 -11.71 -0.11 3.89
C GLY A 65 -10.77 -1.20 4.42
N ILE A 66 -9.45 -0.94 4.41
CA ILE A 66 -8.44 -1.86 4.95
C ILE A 66 -7.33 -1.07 5.65
N GLY A 67 -6.94 -1.50 6.85
CA GLY A 67 -5.82 -0.93 7.59
C GLY A 67 -4.51 -1.62 7.28
N ILE A 68 -3.43 -0.84 7.13
CA ILE A 68 -2.08 -1.35 6.85
C ILE A 68 -1.20 -1.13 8.07
N ILE A 69 -0.92 -2.21 8.81
CA ILE A 69 -0.08 -2.14 10.03
C ILE A 69 1.36 -1.79 9.65
N HIS A 70 1.92 -0.78 10.32
CA HIS A 70 3.27 -0.31 10.07
C HIS A 70 4.34 -1.31 10.51
N ARG A 71 5.56 -1.18 9.96
CA ARG A 71 6.70 -2.06 10.24
C ARG A 71 7.68 -1.53 11.31
N ASN A 72 7.41 -0.37 11.90
CA ASN A 72 8.20 0.17 13.00
C ASN A 72 7.87 -0.53 14.33
N LEU A 73 7.86 -1.85 14.29
CA LEU A 73 7.60 -2.79 15.37
C LEU A 73 8.51 -4.01 15.18
N ASP A 74 8.84 -4.72 16.25
CA ASP A 74 9.39 -6.04 16.08
C ASP A 74 8.36 -7.01 15.45
N ILE A 75 8.84 -8.12 14.90
CA ILE A 75 7.99 -9.09 14.16
C ILE A 75 6.86 -9.61 15.05
N LYS A 76 7.14 -9.92 16.32
CA LYS A 76 6.16 -10.49 17.25
C LYS A 76 5.05 -9.48 17.55
N LYS A 77 5.39 -8.21 17.78
CA LYS A 77 4.42 -7.15 18.04
C LYS A 77 3.56 -6.90 16.81
N GLN A 78 4.15 -6.76 15.62
CA GLN A 78 3.39 -6.57 14.38
C GLN A 78 2.45 -7.76 14.11
N SER A 79 2.91 -8.99 14.32
CA SER A 79 2.06 -10.19 14.20
C SER A 79 0.90 -10.19 15.21
N LYS A 80 1.13 -9.71 16.43
CA LYS A 80 0.09 -9.55 17.45
C LYS A 80 -1.00 -8.54 17.00
N GLU A 81 -0.57 -7.41 16.42
CA GLU A 81 -1.49 -6.42 15.87
C GLU A 81 -2.37 -7.01 14.76
N ILE A 82 -1.80 -7.79 13.84
CA ILE A 82 -2.55 -8.53 12.83
C ILE A 82 -3.56 -9.48 13.47
N ALA A 83 -3.12 -10.29 14.43
CA ALA A 83 -3.98 -11.27 15.12
C ALA A 83 -5.18 -10.62 15.82
N LEU A 84 -5.00 -9.42 16.39
CA LEU A 84 -6.10 -8.65 17.02
C LEU A 84 -7.19 -8.26 16.01
N VAL A 85 -6.82 -7.89 14.79
CA VAL A 85 -7.76 -7.59 13.70
C VAL A 85 -8.42 -8.87 13.21
N LYS A 86 -7.64 -9.93 12.98
CA LYS A 86 -8.14 -11.22 12.47
C LYS A 86 -9.10 -11.92 13.43
N LYS A 87 -8.94 -11.79 14.75
CA LYS A 87 -9.91 -12.25 15.75
C LYS A 87 -11.33 -11.68 15.52
N ARG A 88 -11.44 -10.53 14.86
CA ARG A 88 -12.70 -9.88 14.49
C ARG A 88 -13.19 -10.23 13.08
N LYS A 89 -12.48 -11.14 12.40
CA LYS A 89 -12.77 -11.56 11.01
C LYS A 89 -12.74 -10.39 10.01
N LEU A 90 -11.89 -9.39 10.27
CA LEU A 90 -11.74 -8.19 9.44
C LEU A 90 -10.51 -8.32 8.54
N LEU A 91 -10.53 -7.55 7.43
CA LEU A 91 -9.38 -7.43 6.53
C LEU A 91 -8.27 -6.60 7.17
N VAL A 92 -7.03 -7.00 6.94
CA VAL A 92 -5.85 -6.28 7.41
C VAL A 92 -4.66 -6.52 6.50
N GLY A 93 -3.93 -5.46 6.18
CA GLY A 93 -2.63 -5.53 5.53
C GLY A 93 -1.49 -5.19 6.48
N ALA A 94 -0.27 -5.43 6.03
CA ALA A 94 0.93 -5.05 6.78
C ALA A 94 2.08 -4.64 5.86
N ALA A 95 2.85 -3.65 6.31
CA ALA A 95 4.04 -3.19 5.63
C ALA A 95 5.27 -4.02 6.03
N VAL A 96 6.13 -4.25 5.05
CA VAL A 96 7.47 -4.84 5.20
C VAL A 96 8.49 -4.00 4.45
N GLY A 97 9.76 -4.08 4.82
CA GLY A 97 10.86 -3.47 4.09
C GLY A 97 11.48 -4.42 3.07
N THR A 98 12.80 -4.27 2.86
CA THR A 98 13.54 -4.99 1.82
C THR A 98 14.76 -5.75 2.33
N THR A 99 14.86 -5.98 3.63
CA THR A 99 15.94 -6.75 4.25
C THR A 99 15.61 -8.25 4.29
N ASN A 100 16.60 -9.08 4.61
CA ASN A 100 16.33 -10.52 4.80
C ASN A 100 15.41 -10.77 6.01
N ASP A 101 15.47 -9.94 7.03
CA ASP A 101 14.55 -10.04 8.18
C ASP A 101 13.11 -9.62 7.80
N ASP A 102 12.94 -8.75 6.82
CA ASP A 102 11.61 -8.42 6.29
C ASP A 102 10.98 -9.59 5.52
N ILE A 103 11.77 -10.50 4.96
CA ILE A 103 11.24 -11.76 4.38
C ILE A 103 10.70 -12.68 5.48
N LYS A 104 11.43 -12.82 6.60
CA LYS A 104 10.97 -13.59 7.78
C LYS A 104 9.71 -12.94 8.38
N ARG A 105 9.72 -11.60 8.47
CA ARG A 105 8.57 -10.78 8.89
C ARG A 105 7.34 -11.08 8.04
N ALA A 106 7.46 -10.97 6.72
CA ALA A 106 6.35 -11.23 5.80
C ALA A 106 5.77 -12.63 6.01
N LYS A 107 6.64 -13.65 6.14
CA LYS A 107 6.18 -15.02 6.42
C LYS A 107 5.36 -15.08 7.72
N SER A 108 5.88 -14.53 8.80
CA SER A 108 5.18 -14.50 10.10
C SER A 108 3.82 -13.80 10.02
N LEU A 109 3.72 -12.69 9.27
CA LEU A 109 2.47 -11.95 9.09
C LEU A 109 1.45 -12.75 8.27
N ILE A 110 1.89 -13.43 7.22
CA ILE A 110 1.05 -14.32 6.40
C ILE A 110 0.54 -15.49 7.24
N ASP A 111 1.40 -16.11 8.04
CA ASP A 111 1.03 -17.20 8.94
C ASP A 111 0.01 -16.75 10.01
N CYS A 112 0.00 -15.46 10.39
CA CYS A 112 -1.02 -14.84 11.24
C CYS A 112 -2.31 -14.46 10.50
N GLY A 113 -2.41 -14.71 9.18
CA GLY A 113 -3.60 -14.45 8.38
C GLY A 113 -3.68 -13.03 7.80
N CYS A 114 -2.54 -12.34 7.62
CA CYS A 114 -2.50 -11.05 6.94
C CYS A 114 -3.05 -11.18 5.50
N ASP A 115 -3.98 -10.30 5.13
CA ASP A 115 -4.68 -10.36 3.85
C ASP A 115 -3.91 -9.66 2.71
N LEU A 116 -3.00 -8.73 3.03
CA LEU A 116 -2.24 -7.94 2.06
C LEU A 116 -0.84 -7.63 2.59
N ILE A 117 0.20 -7.94 1.85
CA ILE A 117 1.57 -7.52 2.16
C ILE A 117 1.96 -6.33 1.31
N ILE A 118 2.53 -5.29 1.94
CA ILE A 118 3.01 -4.11 1.22
C ILE A 118 4.52 -3.99 1.38
N ILE A 119 5.27 -4.04 0.28
CA ILE A 119 6.67 -3.61 0.25
C ILE A 119 6.66 -2.08 0.22
N ASP A 120 6.90 -1.45 1.37
CA ASP A 120 6.80 -0.01 1.55
C ASP A 120 8.19 0.64 1.63
N THR A 121 8.53 1.41 0.61
CA THR A 121 9.83 2.08 0.46
C THR A 121 9.66 3.50 -0.09
N ALA A 122 10.60 4.38 0.19
CA ALA A 122 10.63 5.73 -0.39
C ALA A 122 10.80 5.70 -1.92
N HIS A 123 11.51 4.67 -2.46
CA HIS A 123 11.74 4.49 -3.88
C HIS A 123 11.54 3.02 -4.29
N GLY A 124 10.35 2.73 -4.83
CA GLY A 124 9.95 1.37 -5.23
C GLY A 124 10.64 0.84 -6.48
N HIS A 125 11.15 1.71 -7.36
CA HIS A 125 11.82 1.31 -8.60
C HIS A 125 13.32 1.04 -8.38
N SER A 126 13.63 0.03 -7.58
CA SER A 126 15.00 -0.36 -7.27
C SER A 126 15.22 -1.88 -7.33
N THR A 127 16.44 -2.30 -7.65
CA THR A 127 16.82 -3.72 -7.69
C THR A 127 16.52 -4.43 -6.37
N LYS A 128 16.70 -3.75 -5.24
CA LYS A 128 16.44 -4.30 -3.91
C LYS A 128 14.96 -4.63 -3.71
N VAL A 129 14.08 -3.78 -4.18
CA VAL A 129 12.61 -3.99 -4.15
C VAL A 129 12.23 -5.15 -5.06
N LEU A 130 12.74 -5.20 -6.30
CA LEU A 130 12.48 -6.29 -7.25
C LEU A 130 12.93 -7.65 -6.71
N ASN A 131 14.12 -7.71 -6.09
CA ASN A 131 14.63 -8.92 -5.45
C ASN A 131 13.75 -9.35 -4.27
N THR A 132 13.28 -8.40 -3.47
CA THR A 132 12.36 -8.67 -2.35
C THR A 132 11.03 -9.20 -2.87
N LEU A 133 10.45 -8.57 -3.88
CA LEU A 133 9.22 -9.03 -4.53
C LEU A 133 9.35 -10.48 -5.01
N SER A 134 10.45 -10.80 -5.72
CA SER A 134 10.74 -12.17 -6.19
C SER A 134 10.79 -13.18 -5.05
N LYS A 135 11.40 -12.83 -3.91
CA LYS A 135 11.46 -13.70 -2.71
C LYS A 135 10.06 -13.86 -2.09
N LEU A 136 9.32 -12.77 -1.92
CA LEU A 136 7.99 -12.80 -1.33
C LEU A 136 6.99 -13.59 -2.16
N LYS A 137 7.07 -13.53 -3.48
CA LYS A 137 6.23 -14.37 -4.38
C LYS A 137 6.32 -15.86 -4.08
N LYS A 138 7.45 -16.34 -3.62
CA LYS A 138 7.68 -17.77 -3.31
C LYS A 138 7.03 -18.20 -1.99
N ILE A 139 6.78 -17.27 -1.08
CA ILE A 139 6.31 -17.55 0.29
C ILE A 139 4.91 -16.98 0.59
N ARG A 140 4.36 -16.13 -0.29
CA ARG A 140 3.13 -15.37 -0.04
C ARG A 140 1.87 -16.23 0.07
N GLY A 141 1.92 -17.51 -0.35
CA GLY A 141 0.70 -18.31 -0.47
C GLY A 141 -0.31 -17.62 -1.37
N THR A 142 -1.44 -17.21 -0.81
CA THR A 142 -2.51 -16.51 -1.54
C THR A 142 -2.61 -15.03 -1.25
N ALA A 143 -1.75 -14.46 -0.39
CA ALA A 143 -1.78 -13.04 -0.07
C ALA A 143 -1.25 -12.21 -1.26
N PRO A 144 -1.99 -11.21 -1.76
CA PRO A 144 -1.49 -10.29 -2.76
C PRO A 144 -0.35 -9.44 -2.20
N ILE A 145 0.51 -8.97 -3.11
CA ILE A 145 1.64 -8.11 -2.77
C ILE A 145 1.45 -6.75 -3.45
N CYS A 146 1.38 -5.71 -2.64
CA CYS A 146 1.47 -4.32 -3.07
C CYS A 146 2.92 -3.86 -3.01
N VAL A 147 3.34 -3.03 -3.97
CA VAL A 147 4.71 -2.50 -4.00
C VAL A 147 4.69 -0.99 -4.22
N GLY A 148 5.47 -0.27 -3.48
CA GLY A 148 5.65 1.17 -3.65
C GLY A 148 6.79 1.75 -2.79
N ASN A 149 6.96 3.05 -2.89
CA ASN A 149 6.20 4.01 -3.70
C ASN A 149 6.90 4.25 -5.02
N ILE A 150 6.12 4.56 -6.03
CA ILE A 150 6.63 4.91 -7.37
C ILE A 150 5.92 6.16 -7.88
N ALA A 151 6.49 6.78 -8.92
CA ALA A 151 5.90 7.94 -9.58
C ALA A 151 5.94 7.88 -11.12
N THR A 152 6.46 6.79 -11.72
CA THR A 152 6.60 6.67 -13.18
C THR A 152 5.88 5.46 -13.74
N GLY A 153 5.37 5.58 -14.98
CA GLY A 153 4.77 4.46 -15.70
C GLY A 153 5.76 3.31 -15.97
N GLU A 154 7.04 3.63 -16.19
CA GLU A 154 8.09 2.63 -16.35
C GLU A 154 8.24 1.76 -15.09
N ALA A 155 8.29 2.40 -13.90
CA ALA A 155 8.33 1.68 -12.63
C ALA A 155 7.10 0.80 -12.43
N ALA A 156 5.90 1.31 -12.74
CA ALA A 156 4.66 0.55 -12.65
C ALA A 156 4.71 -0.69 -13.54
N LYS A 157 5.05 -0.51 -14.82
CA LYS A 157 5.20 -1.62 -15.78
C LYS A 157 6.20 -2.66 -15.27
N LYS A 158 7.40 -2.23 -14.85
CA LYS A 158 8.44 -3.12 -14.35
C LYS A 158 8.00 -3.95 -13.16
N LEU A 159 7.28 -3.34 -12.22
CA LEU A 159 6.81 -4.03 -11.02
C LEU A 159 5.66 -5.02 -11.33
N PHE A 160 4.72 -4.67 -12.20
CA PHE A 160 3.68 -5.60 -12.66
C PHE A 160 4.27 -6.78 -13.42
N ASP A 161 5.20 -6.53 -14.35
CA ASP A 161 5.91 -7.59 -15.08
C ASP A 161 6.70 -8.51 -14.12
N SER A 162 7.17 -7.97 -12.99
CA SER A 162 7.85 -8.73 -11.93
C SER A 162 6.86 -9.47 -10.99
N GLY A 163 5.55 -9.23 -11.15
CA GLY A 163 4.47 -9.94 -10.46
C GLY A 163 3.98 -9.29 -9.19
N ALA A 164 4.05 -7.97 -9.07
CA ALA A 164 3.27 -7.21 -8.10
C ALA A 164 1.77 -7.31 -8.47
N ASP A 165 0.91 -7.45 -7.47
CA ASP A 165 -0.54 -7.48 -7.67
C ASP A 165 -1.14 -6.07 -7.60
N ILE A 166 -0.52 -5.17 -6.84
CA ILE A 166 -0.96 -3.80 -6.60
C ILE A 166 0.28 -2.89 -6.60
N ILE A 167 0.11 -1.68 -7.10
CA ILE A 167 1.15 -0.64 -7.09
C ILE A 167 0.68 0.56 -6.28
N LYS A 168 1.55 1.04 -5.37
CA LYS A 168 1.33 2.26 -4.61
C LYS A 168 2.03 3.42 -5.29
N VAL A 169 1.24 4.30 -5.90
CA VAL A 169 1.72 5.46 -6.67
C VAL A 169 1.70 6.72 -5.80
N GLY A 170 2.71 7.55 -5.95
CA GLY A 170 2.87 8.83 -5.26
C GLY A 170 4.05 8.83 -4.29
N ILE A 171 4.83 9.91 -4.33
CA ILE A 171 5.99 10.11 -3.45
C ILE A 171 5.81 11.46 -2.76
N GLY A 172 5.63 11.43 -1.43
CA GLY A 172 5.52 12.60 -0.59
C GLY A 172 4.32 13.53 -0.87
N PRO A 173 3.11 13.04 -1.24
CA PRO A 173 1.98 13.91 -1.51
C PRO A 173 1.31 14.46 -0.24
N GLY A 174 1.60 13.90 0.93
CA GLY A 174 1.02 14.37 2.19
C GLY A 174 1.60 15.72 2.61
N SER A 175 0.77 16.62 3.16
CA SER A 175 1.15 17.98 3.57
C SER A 175 2.28 18.02 4.61
N ILE A 176 2.42 16.98 5.42
CA ILE A 176 3.45 16.85 6.45
C ILE A 176 4.64 15.98 6.00
N CYS A 177 4.62 15.44 4.77
CA CYS A 177 5.67 14.53 4.31
C CYS A 177 6.94 15.29 3.90
N THR A 178 8.07 14.86 4.42
CA THR A 178 9.40 15.43 4.12
C THR A 178 10.16 14.65 3.05
N THR A 179 9.62 13.58 2.50
CA THR A 179 10.33 12.69 1.55
C THR A 179 10.84 13.44 0.33
N ARG A 180 10.04 14.36 -0.25
CA ARG A 180 10.45 15.17 -1.40
C ARG A 180 11.66 16.04 -1.09
N MET A 181 11.68 16.63 0.11
CA MET A 181 12.78 17.50 0.58
C MET A 181 14.04 16.70 0.89
N VAL A 182 13.89 15.54 1.54
CA VAL A 182 15.02 14.72 2.01
C VAL A 182 15.60 13.85 0.89
N ALA A 183 14.75 13.22 0.07
CA ALA A 183 15.18 12.31 -0.99
C ALA A 183 15.37 13.01 -2.35
N GLY A 184 14.86 14.22 -2.53
CA GLY A 184 14.94 14.96 -3.79
C GLY A 184 14.17 14.33 -4.94
N ILE A 185 13.13 13.55 -4.63
CA ILE A 185 12.28 12.86 -5.61
C ILE A 185 10.80 13.09 -5.28
N GLY A 186 9.95 13.10 -6.31
CA GLY A 186 8.50 13.32 -6.13
C GLY A 186 7.72 13.33 -7.42
#